data_7949614cf275cdf9dfe23c8aa29dc91f
#
_entry.id   7949614cf275cdf9dfe23c8aa29dc91f
#
_cell.length_a   1.000
_cell.length_b   1.000
_cell.length_c   1.000
_cell.angle_alpha   90.00
_cell.angle_beta   90.00
_cell.angle_gamma   90.00
#
_symmetry.space_group_name_H-M   'P 1'
#
loop_
_entity.id
_entity.type
_entity.pdbx_description
1 polymer ?
#
loop_
_entity_poly.entity_id
_entity_poly.type
_entity_poly.pdbx_seq_one_letter_code
_entity_poly.pdbx_strand_id
1 'polypeptide(L)'
;MDTKPRQKSFEKNPINGTKFTIAISSAKGGVGKSTFATNIAIALKKIGCKVGLLDADIYGPSLPKLFSINEKPKSDGKTLNPILKYDIQCMSIGFLTEEQTPMIWRGPMGTSAIKTFTQKVAWKDLDFIIGLKV
;
A
#
# COMPACT_ATOMS: atom_id res chain seq x y z
N MET A 1 -1.27 -38.64 -9.44
CA MET A 1 -1.53 -37.23 -9.70
C MET A 1 -1.67 -36.51 -8.37
N ASP A 2 -0.68 -35.76 -8.02
CA ASP A 2 -0.71 -34.98 -6.79
C ASP A 2 -1.50 -33.70 -7.00
N THR A 3 -2.72 -33.71 -6.53
CA THR A 3 -3.58 -32.52 -6.46
C THR A 3 -3.41 -31.75 -5.16
N LYS A 4 -2.22 -31.82 -4.53
CA LYS A 4 -1.95 -30.93 -3.39
C LYS A 4 -2.03 -29.49 -3.89
N PRO A 5 -2.92 -28.65 -3.32
CA PRO A 5 -2.85 -27.24 -3.60
C PRO A 5 -1.43 -26.80 -3.31
N ARG A 6 -0.78 -26.16 -4.28
CA ARG A 6 0.46 -25.46 -4.02
C ARG A 6 0.13 -24.49 -2.88
N GLN A 7 0.56 -24.83 -1.70
CA GLN A 7 0.74 -23.81 -0.69
C GLN A 7 1.68 -22.80 -1.34
N LYS A 8 1.10 -21.69 -1.80
CA LYS A 8 1.91 -20.52 -2.03
C LYS A 8 2.56 -20.29 -0.68
N SER A 9 3.81 -20.69 -0.57
CA SER A 9 4.64 -20.19 0.50
C SER A 9 4.53 -18.67 0.36
N PHE A 10 3.78 -18.05 1.25
CA PHE A 10 3.90 -16.62 1.42
C PHE A 10 5.35 -16.42 1.85
N GLU A 11 6.20 -16.10 0.87
CA GLU A 11 7.51 -15.59 1.20
C GLU A 11 7.25 -14.38 2.07
N LYS A 12 7.50 -14.58 3.34
CA LYS A 12 7.50 -13.50 4.31
C LYS A 12 8.71 -12.64 3.99
N ASN A 13 8.58 -11.78 2.98
CA ASN A 13 9.38 -10.57 2.96
C ASN A 13 8.58 -9.55 3.77
N PRO A 14 8.83 -9.44 5.08
CA PRO A 14 8.11 -8.45 5.86
C PRO A 14 8.44 -7.09 5.29
N ILE A 15 7.42 -6.30 5.04
CA ILE A 15 7.60 -4.89 4.73
C ILE A 15 8.27 -4.27 5.95
N ASN A 16 9.42 -3.65 5.76
CA ASN A 16 10.13 -3.01 6.84
C ASN A 16 9.26 -1.96 7.52
N GLY A 17 9.20 -1.99 8.84
CA GLY A 17 8.45 -1.03 9.63
C GLY A 17 7.03 -1.43 9.97
N THR A 18 6.60 -2.65 9.61
CA THR A 18 5.28 -3.18 10.00
C THR A 18 5.37 -4.60 10.54
N LYS A 19 4.46 -4.95 11.45
CA LYS A 19 4.36 -6.31 12.00
C LYS A 19 3.55 -7.22 11.09
N PHE A 20 2.44 -6.73 10.55
CA PHE A 20 1.50 -7.51 9.73
C PHE A 20 1.09 -6.74 8.49
N THR A 21 0.84 -7.46 7.42
CA THR A 21 0.33 -6.92 6.16
C THR A 21 -0.99 -7.58 5.81
N ILE A 22 -2.01 -6.76 5.53
CA ILE A 22 -3.31 -7.21 5.07
C ILE A 22 -3.47 -6.75 3.62
N ALA A 23 -3.59 -7.69 2.70
CA ALA A 23 -3.83 -7.40 1.30
C ALA A 23 -5.32 -7.50 0.97
N ILE A 24 -5.87 -6.46 0.38
CA ILE A 24 -7.25 -6.43 -0.09
C ILE A 24 -7.23 -6.32 -1.60
N SER A 25 -7.76 -7.34 -2.26
CA SER A 25 -7.83 -7.40 -3.71
C SER A 25 -9.22 -7.81 -4.17
N SER A 26 -9.58 -7.41 -5.38
CA SER A 26 -10.80 -7.84 -6.03
C SER A 26 -10.51 -8.15 -7.50
N ALA A 27 -11.24 -9.13 -8.05
CA ALA A 27 -11.14 -9.49 -9.46
C ALA A 27 -11.76 -8.44 -10.39
N LYS A 28 -12.61 -7.57 -9.85
CA LYS A 28 -13.30 -6.51 -10.61
C LYS A 28 -13.07 -5.16 -9.93
N GLY A 29 -12.84 -4.12 -10.72
CA GLY A 29 -12.86 -2.75 -10.23
C GLY A 29 -14.26 -2.31 -9.80
N GLY A 30 -14.35 -1.29 -8.93
CA GLY A 30 -15.61 -0.68 -8.55
C GLY A 30 -16.48 -1.44 -7.55
N VAL A 31 -15.93 -2.40 -6.81
CA VAL A 31 -16.67 -3.21 -5.84
C VAL A 31 -16.56 -2.71 -4.39
N GLY A 32 -16.14 -1.47 -4.17
CA GLY A 32 -16.01 -0.90 -2.82
C GLY A 32 -14.77 -1.31 -2.06
N LYS A 33 -13.77 -1.86 -2.72
CA LYS A 33 -12.49 -2.29 -2.12
C LYS A 33 -11.81 -1.18 -1.32
N SER A 34 -11.71 0.00 -1.88
CA SER A 34 -11.06 1.16 -1.23
C SER A 34 -11.83 1.63 -0.01
N THR A 35 -13.15 1.67 -0.08
CA THR A 35 -14.01 2.02 1.06
C THR A 35 -13.86 1.01 2.18
N PHE A 36 -13.84 -0.28 1.86
CA PHE A 36 -13.66 -1.36 2.82
C PHE A 36 -12.31 -1.26 3.52
N ALA A 37 -11.23 -1.08 2.76
CA ALA A 37 -9.87 -0.94 3.29
C ALA A 37 -9.74 0.30 4.19
N THR A 38 -10.31 1.42 3.78
CA THR A 38 -10.31 2.66 4.55
C THR A 38 -11.05 2.48 5.87
N ASN A 39 -12.19 1.83 5.86
CA ASN A 39 -12.97 1.57 7.08
C ASN A 39 -12.22 0.63 8.04
N ILE A 40 -11.55 -0.40 7.54
CA ILE A 40 -10.70 -1.26 8.36
C ILE A 40 -9.54 -0.47 8.98
N ALA A 41 -8.88 0.36 8.20
CA ALA A 41 -7.78 1.19 8.70
C ALA A 41 -8.23 2.10 9.84
N ILE A 42 -9.35 2.77 9.68
CA ILE A 42 -9.93 3.66 10.69
C ILE A 42 -10.36 2.86 11.94
N ALA A 43 -10.97 1.70 11.75
CA ALA A 43 -11.40 0.85 12.86
C ALA A 43 -10.20 0.36 13.69
N LEU A 44 -9.14 -0.11 13.03
CA LEU A 44 -7.91 -0.52 13.70
C LEU A 44 -7.25 0.65 14.44
N LYS A 45 -7.27 1.83 13.85
CA LYS A 45 -6.73 3.03 14.50
C LYS A 45 -7.50 3.38 15.76
N LYS A 46 -8.82 3.28 15.74
CA LYS A 46 -9.68 3.56 16.90
C LYS A 46 -9.42 2.64 18.08
N ILE A 47 -9.01 1.39 17.84
CA ILE A 47 -8.67 0.46 18.91
C ILE A 47 -7.21 0.54 19.37
N GLY A 48 -6.47 1.53 18.89
CA GLY A 48 -5.12 1.83 19.35
C GLY A 48 -4.00 1.23 18.51
N CYS A 49 -4.30 0.62 17.35
CA CYS A 49 -3.27 0.11 16.44
C CYS A 49 -2.62 1.23 15.64
N LYS A 50 -1.36 1.05 15.32
CA LYS A 50 -0.62 1.91 14.38
C LYS A 50 -0.80 1.33 12.99
N VAL A 51 -1.38 2.11 12.09
CA VAL A 51 -1.86 1.62 10.78
C VAL A 51 -1.25 2.41 9.63
N GLY A 52 -0.84 1.69 8.61
CA GLY A 52 -0.50 2.22 7.29
C GLY A 52 -1.53 1.79 6.26
N LEU A 53 -1.73 2.63 5.25
CA LEU A 53 -2.64 2.35 4.14
C LEU A 53 -1.89 2.59 2.83
N LEU A 54 -1.77 1.54 2.02
CA LEU A 54 -1.08 1.56 0.75
C LEU A 54 -2.05 1.32 -0.39
N ASP A 55 -2.17 2.29 -1.28
CA ASP A 55 -2.96 2.17 -2.49
C ASP A 55 -2.03 1.91 -3.68
N ALA A 56 -1.94 0.66 -4.07
CA ALA A 56 -1.15 0.19 -5.21
C ALA A 56 -2.03 -0.12 -6.43
N ASP A 57 -3.22 0.44 -6.50
CA ASP A 57 -4.12 0.30 -7.64
C ASP A 57 -3.69 1.24 -8.78
N ILE A 58 -3.04 0.67 -9.78
CA ILE A 58 -2.49 1.42 -10.93
C ILE A 58 -3.60 2.01 -11.81
N TYR A 59 -4.73 1.33 -11.92
CA TYR A 59 -5.79 1.67 -12.85
C TYR A 59 -6.82 2.67 -12.32
N GLY A 60 -6.79 2.94 -11.04
CA GLY A 60 -7.72 3.87 -10.42
C GLY A 60 -7.37 4.14 -8.97
N PRO A 61 -6.25 4.84 -8.69
CA PRO A 61 -5.89 5.15 -7.32
C PRO A 61 -6.96 6.03 -6.69
N SER A 62 -7.56 5.55 -5.61
CA SER A 62 -8.72 6.20 -4.96
C SER A 62 -8.39 6.87 -3.64
N LEU A 63 -7.28 6.51 -3.02
CA LEU A 63 -6.90 7.06 -1.71
C LEU A 63 -6.74 8.59 -1.69
N PRO A 64 -6.18 9.25 -2.74
CA PRO A 64 -6.10 10.71 -2.74
C PRO A 64 -7.46 11.38 -2.61
N LYS A 65 -8.48 10.84 -3.26
CA LYS A 65 -9.84 11.36 -3.19
C LYS A 65 -10.53 11.04 -1.86
N LEU A 66 -10.42 9.79 -1.41
CA LEU A 66 -11.08 9.34 -0.19
C LEU A 66 -10.58 10.07 1.06
N PHE A 67 -9.29 10.35 1.12
CA PHE A 67 -8.68 11.03 2.26
C PHE A 67 -8.45 12.53 2.02
N SER A 68 -8.86 13.06 0.87
CA SER A 68 -8.64 14.47 0.49
C SER A 68 -7.17 14.87 0.65
N ILE A 69 -6.26 14.04 0.15
CA ILE A 69 -4.82 14.27 0.21
C ILE A 69 -4.38 14.93 -1.10
N ASN A 70 -3.89 16.15 -1.02
CA ASN A 70 -3.34 16.90 -2.14
C ASN A 70 -1.82 17.06 -2.05
N GLU A 71 -1.22 16.61 -0.95
CA GLU A 71 0.21 16.68 -0.73
C GLU A 71 0.95 15.65 -1.58
N LYS A 72 2.21 15.98 -1.89
CA LYS A 72 3.12 15.04 -2.54
C LYS A 72 4.09 14.47 -1.50
N PRO A 73 4.40 13.16 -1.55
CA PRO A 73 5.33 12.57 -0.61
C PRO A 73 6.73 13.18 -0.79
N LYS A 74 7.38 13.44 0.32
CA LYS A 74 8.78 13.85 0.31
C LYS A 74 9.68 12.66 0.07
N SER A 75 10.75 12.85 -0.67
CA SER A 75 11.74 11.82 -0.97
C SER A 75 13.14 12.31 -0.59
N ASP A 76 13.96 11.39 -0.09
CA ASP A 76 15.39 11.61 0.11
C ASP A 76 16.23 11.14 -1.10
N GLY A 77 15.59 10.76 -2.21
CA GLY A 77 16.21 10.17 -3.39
C GLY A 77 16.29 8.64 -3.36
N LYS A 78 16.08 8.01 -2.23
CA LYS A 78 16.09 6.55 -2.04
C LYS A 78 14.76 6.01 -1.56
N THR A 79 14.09 6.74 -0.68
CA THR A 79 12.81 6.35 -0.08
C THR A 79 11.81 7.49 -0.14
N LEU A 80 10.54 7.13 -0.08
CA LEU A 80 9.41 8.05 0.00
C LEU A 80 8.87 8.06 1.43
N ASN A 81 8.61 9.25 1.96
CA ASN A 81 7.97 9.36 3.26
C ASN A 81 6.45 9.26 3.11
N PRO A 82 5.77 8.41 3.87
CA PRO A 82 4.32 8.35 3.85
C PRO A 82 3.70 9.65 4.33
N ILE A 83 2.51 9.95 3.82
CA ILE A 83 1.73 11.13 4.21
C ILE A 83 0.86 10.74 5.40
N LEU A 84 0.95 11.50 6.47
CA LEU A 84 0.12 11.27 7.66
C LEU A 84 -1.22 11.98 7.51
N LYS A 85 -2.30 11.22 7.54
CA LYS A 85 -3.68 11.73 7.51
C LYS A 85 -4.53 10.91 8.48
N TYR A 86 -5.31 11.58 9.32
CA TYR A 86 -6.08 10.94 10.38
C TYR A 86 -5.22 10.01 11.26
N ASP A 87 -3.96 10.38 11.45
CA ASP A 87 -2.98 9.58 12.19
C ASP A 87 -2.70 8.21 11.55
N ILE A 88 -2.99 8.05 10.27
CA ILE A 88 -2.70 6.89 9.44
C ILE A 88 -1.60 7.25 8.45
N GLN A 89 -0.57 6.41 8.34
CA GLN A 89 0.48 6.58 7.35
C GLN A 89 -0.04 6.13 5.99
N CYS A 90 -0.14 7.07 5.04
CA CYS A 90 -0.76 6.83 3.74
C CYS A 90 0.28 6.91 2.62
N MET A 91 0.19 6.00 1.68
CA MET A 91 0.92 6.07 0.43
C MET A 91 0.05 5.54 -0.70
N SER A 92 0.10 6.24 -1.84
CA SER A 92 -0.63 5.85 -3.04
C SER A 92 0.22 6.09 -4.27
N ILE A 93 0.07 5.23 -5.27
CA ILE A 93 0.62 5.47 -6.60
C ILE A 93 0.12 6.82 -7.14
N GLY A 94 -1.09 7.22 -6.80
CA GLY A 94 -1.67 8.51 -7.18
C GLY A 94 -0.97 9.74 -6.57
N PHE A 95 -0.14 9.56 -5.56
CA PHE A 95 0.64 10.66 -4.96
C PHE A 95 1.94 10.96 -5.71
N LEU A 96 2.43 10.02 -6.52
CA LEU A 96 3.75 10.12 -7.13
C LEU A 96 3.80 11.24 -8.16
N THR A 97 4.89 12.01 -8.14
CA THR A 97 5.22 12.98 -9.18
C THR A 97 5.79 12.27 -10.41
N GLU A 98 5.85 12.95 -11.55
CA GLU A 98 6.50 12.43 -12.76
C GLU A 98 7.97 12.09 -12.53
N GLU A 99 8.65 12.85 -11.67
CA GLU A 99 10.04 12.59 -11.30
C GLU A 99 10.21 11.36 -10.40
N GLN A 100 9.23 11.07 -9.54
CA GLN A 100 9.26 9.95 -8.61
C GLN A 100 8.84 8.62 -9.27
N THR A 101 8.03 8.67 -10.31
CA THR A 101 7.50 7.48 -10.98
C THR A 101 8.59 6.56 -11.51
N PRO A 102 9.65 7.03 -12.19
CA PRO A 102 10.71 6.14 -12.67
C PRO A 102 11.44 5.38 -11.55
N MET A 103 11.51 5.95 -10.35
CA MET A 103 12.14 5.28 -9.20
C MET A 103 11.38 4.01 -8.79
N ILE A 104 10.06 4.02 -8.94
CA ILE A 104 9.17 2.91 -8.59
C ILE A 104 9.06 1.91 -9.72
N TRP A 105 9.04 2.39 -10.97
CA TRP A 105 8.80 1.59 -12.17
C TRP A 105 10.06 1.08 -12.86
N ARG A 106 11.19 1.05 -12.16
CA ARG A 106 12.41 0.43 -12.68
C ARG A 106 12.26 -1.08 -12.71
N GLY A 107 12.16 -1.65 -13.90
CA GLY A 107 12.07 -3.07 -14.11
C GLY A 107 10.73 -3.51 -14.73
N PRO A 108 10.49 -4.82 -14.86
CA PRO A 108 9.27 -5.33 -15.45
C PRO A 108 8.05 -4.94 -14.63
N MET A 109 7.01 -4.49 -15.32
CA MET A 109 5.72 -4.12 -14.75
C MET A 109 5.04 -5.33 -14.10
N GLY A 110 4.28 -5.14 -13.03
CA GLY A 110 3.47 -6.16 -12.36
C GLY A 110 3.80 -6.33 -10.88
N THR A 111 3.89 -7.57 -10.39
CA THR A 111 4.12 -7.88 -8.97
C THR A 111 5.43 -7.30 -8.44
N SER A 112 6.46 -7.22 -9.28
CA SER A 112 7.74 -6.61 -8.88
C SER A 112 7.65 -5.10 -8.68
N ALA A 113 6.79 -4.41 -9.41
CA ALA A 113 6.56 -2.98 -9.21
C ALA A 113 5.91 -2.69 -7.86
N ILE A 114 4.94 -3.50 -7.46
CA ILE A 114 4.29 -3.38 -6.14
C ILE A 114 5.30 -3.66 -5.03
N LYS A 115 6.11 -4.69 -5.18
CA LYS A 115 7.17 -5.02 -4.23
C LYS A 115 8.17 -3.87 -4.09
N THR A 116 8.62 -3.31 -5.21
CA THR A 116 9.51 -2.15 -5.22
C THR A 116 8.88 -0.96 -4.52
N PHE A 117 7.60 -0.69 -4.79
CA PHE A 117 6.86 0.40 -4.18
C PHE A 117 6.78 0.25 -2.66
N THR A 118 6.43 -0.93 -2.16
CA THR A 118 6.37 -1.19 -0.71
C THR A 118 7.73 -1.06 -0.04
N GLN A 119 8.80 -1.46 -0.70
CA GLN A 119 10.17 -1.36 -0.16
C GLN A 119 10.73 0.06 -0.19
N LYS A 120 10.22 0.93 -1.06
CA LYS A 120 10.68 2.32 -1.19
C LYS A 120 9.97 3.30 -0.26
N VAL A 121 8.99 2.85 0.50
CA VAL A 121 8.27 3.68 1.46
C VAL A 121 8.85 3.49 2.86
N ALA A 122 9.16 4.58 3.52
CA ALA A 122 9.72 4.58 4.87
C ALA A 122 8.61 4.49 5.93
N TRP A 123 7.99 3.33 6.03
CA TRP A 123 7.00 3.06 7.08
C TRP A 123 7.65 3.08 8.47
N LYS A 124 6.96 3.62 9.47
CA LYS A 124 7.48 3.74 10.84
C LYS A 124 6.57 3.05 11.85
N ASP A 125 7.10 2.02 12.49
CA ASP A 125 6.48 1.37 13.67
C ASP A 125 5.01 1.04 13.51
N LEU A 126 4.63 0.40 12.41
CA LEU A 126 3.26 0.01 12.15
C LEU A 126 2.94 -1.36 12.73
N ASP A 127 1.73 -1.49 13.27
CA ASP A 127 1.16 -2.80 13.61
C ASP A 127 0.61 -3.48 12.35
N PHE A 128 -0.06 -2.71 11.49
CA PHE A 128 -0.65 -3.20 10.25
C PHE A 128 -0.39 -2.26 9.08
N ILE A 129 -0.13 -2.85 7.91
CA ILE A 129 -0.29 -2.18 6.61
C ILE A 129 -1.46 -2.83 5.90
N ILE A 130 -2.40 -2.02 5.44
CA ILE A 130 -3.50 -2.45 4.58
C ILE A 130 -3.16 -2.04 3.16
N GLY A 131 -2.98 -3.02 2.29
CA GLY A 131 -2.61 -2.82 0.90
C GLY A 131 -3.77 -3.07 -0.05
N LEU A 132 -4.04 -2.11 -0.92
CA LEU A 132 -5.00 -2.22 -2.01
C LEU A 132 -4.30 -2.62 -3.29
N LYS A 133 -4.81 -3.65 -3.94
CA LYS A 133 -4.24 -4.23 -5.16
C LYS A 133 -5.36 -4.67 -6.09
N VAL A 134 -5.20 -4.42 -7.35
CA VAL A 134 -6.07 -5.00 -8.39
C VAL A 134 -5.54 -6.36 -8.82
#